data_1243312f42cb808d0211e894d1a0f9ad
#
_entry.id   1243312f42cb808d0211e894d1a0f9ad
#
_cell.length_a   1.000
_cell.length_b   1.000
_cell.length_c   1.000
_cell.angle_alpha   90.00
_cell.angle_beta   90.00
_cell.angle_gamma   90.00
#
_symmetry.space_group_name_H-M   'P 1'
#
loop_
_entity.id
_entity.type
_entity.pdbx_description
1 polymer ?
#
loop_
_entity_poly.entity_id
_entity_poly.type
_entity_poly.pdbx_seq_one_letter_code
_entity_poly.pdbx_strand_id
1 'polypeptide(L)'
;MATSMVKGNPVKLMLSFAFPLLIGNLLQQTYNIIDAAIVGQALGPEALASVGASSSVQFLVLGFCMGSCTGFSVPVAKYFGAGKLDKMRDYIFNGAALAVLIAAILTTLCSLLCAPILHLLSVPSDIFADAYAYQLVIFLGIPFSILYNYLSSILRAVGDSRTPFLFLAFSAILNIFLDLFCIIILHLGCAGAAIATISAQAISGLLCLFFISRKVKLLLPTKENRTLRKDAAQELLAMGIPTGLQFSITAIGSMVMQSANNGLGSVYVSAFTAAMKIKQFMMCPFDAISTAASVFCSQNLGAGQAKRIHQGLRQGVLVGVGYGAFAGVIMILFGRPLTKLFIVSSAFEAINASAKYLRYLGFFYWMLGILNVCRMVTQGLGYSGRAVFSGVMEMLARTIVCLGFVGAFGFTAICFADQAAWLAACCYIAPTCLYCVKKSTKMIADRGAK
;
A
#
# COMPACT_ATOMS: atom_id res chain seq x y z
N MET A 1 10.38 -0.96 19.64
CA MET A 1 11.79 -0.56 19.91
C MET A 1 12.62 -0.86 18.68
N ALA A 2 13.59 -0.01 18.35
CA ALA A 2 14.46 -0.23 17.19
C ALA A 2 15.14 -1.61 17.26
N THR A 3 15.00 -2.41 16.19
CA THR A 3 15.53 -3.77 16.13
C THR A 3 16.40 -3.91 14.90
N SER A 4 17.69 -4.17 15.11
CA SER A 4 18.61 -4.40 13.99
C SER A 4 18.34 -5.76 13.34
N MET A 5 18.20 -5.77 12.03
CA MET A 5 18.06 -7.00 11.23
C MET A 5 19.39 -7.51 10.66
N VAL A 6 20.51 -6.95 11.13
CA VAL A 6 21.87 -7.28 10.65
C VAL A 6 22.42 -8.56 11.25
N LYS A 7 21.93 -8.97 12.44
CA LYS A 7 22.35 -10.20 13.14
C LYS A 7 21.16 -11.11 13.43
N GLY A 8 21.38 -12.41 13.45
CA GLY A 8 20.34 -13.42 13.76
C GLY A 8 19.78 -14.13 12.51
N ASN A 9 18.84 -15.05 12.72
CA ASN A 9 18.23 -15.84 11.65
C ASN A 9 17.33 -14.96 10.77
N PRO A 10 17.56 -14.87 9.44
CA PRO A 10 16.82 -13.99 8.55
C PRO A 10 15.30 -14.25 8.52
N VAL A 11 14.87 -15.52 8.47
CA VAL A 11 13.44 -15.88 8.44
C VAL A 11 12.76 -15.42 9.73
N LYS A 12 13.36 -15.72 10.89
CA LYS A 12 12.79 -15.35 12.19
C LYS A 12 12.67 -13.84 12.32
N LEU A 13 13.67 -13.08 11.86
CA LEU A 13 13.65 -11.61 11.89
C LEU A 13 12.55 -11.05 10.98
N MET A 14 12.47 -11.53 9.73
CA MET A 14 11.45 -11.08 8.78
C MET A 14 10.04 -11.43 9.24
N LEU A 15 9.79 -12.65 9.74
CA LEU A 15 8.46 -13.06 10.22
C LEU A 15 8.06 -12.30 11.49
N SER A 16 8.99 -12.11 12.44
CA SER A 16 8.73 -11.32 13.66
C SER A 16 8.39 -9.85 13.34
N PHE A 17 8.98 -9.30 12.27
CA PHE A 17 8.67 -7.96 11.80
C PHE A 17 7.38 -7.93 10.99
N ALA A 18 7.14 -8.93 10.13
CA ALA A 18 5.95 -9.00 9.26
C ALA A 18 4.66 -9.24 10.07
N PHE A 19 4.71 -9.99 11.18
CA PHE A 19 3.51 -10.35 11.92
C PHE A 19 2.69 -9.16 12.47
N PRO A 20 3.28 -8.16 13.14
CA PRO A 20 2.54 -6.96 13.54
C PRO A 20 1.99 -6.17 12.34
N LEU A 21 2.74 -6.09 11.23
CA LEU A 21 2.27 -5.42 10.01
C LEU A 21 1.08 -6.14 9.39
N LEU A 22 1.12 -7.47 9.36
CA LEU A 22 0.00 -8.29 8.87
C LEU A 22 -1.27 -8.01 9.66
N ILE A 23 -1.19 -8.05 10.99
CA ILE A 23 -2.36 -7.77 11.84
C ILE A 23 -2.83 -6.33 11.61
N GLY A 24 -1.92 -5.36 11.47
CA GLY A 24 -2.25 -3.97 11.16
C GLY A 24 -2.99 -3.83 9.83
N ASN A 25 -2.51 -4.48 8.77
CA ASN A 25 -3.15 -4.46 7.46
C ASN A 25 -4.54 -5.12 7.49
N LEU A 26 -4.69 -6.25 8.20
CA LEU A 26 -5.98 -6.91 8.37
C LEU A 26 -6.98 -6.04 9.14
N LEU A 27 -6.55 -5.39 10.22
CA LEU A 27 -7.37 -4.43 10.96
C LEU A 27 -7.78 -3.26 10.06
N GLN A 28 -6.87 -2.75 9.22
CA GLN A 28 -7.17 -1.69 8.27
C GLN A 28 -8.23 -2.10 7.26
N GLN A 29 -8.16 -3.31 6.71
CA GLN A 29 -9.21 -3.81 5.81
C GLN A 29 -10.54 -3.99 6.54
N THR A 30 -10.51 -4.44 7.80
CA THR A 30 -11.72 -4.63 8.60
C THR A 30 -12.40 -3.30 8.90
N TYR A 31 -11.65 -2.28 9.35
CA TYR A 31 -12.28 -1.00 9.64
C TYR A 31 -12.81 -0.30 8.38
N ASN A 32 -12.16 -0.44 7.22
CA ASN A 32 -12.69 0.09 5.96
C ASN A 32 -14.07 -0.50 5.60
N ILE A 33 -14.31 -1.77 5.95
CA ILE A 33 -15.62 -2.40 5.76
C ILE A 33 -16.64 -1.86 6.77
N ILE A 34 -16.21 -1.69 8.03
CA ILE A 34 -17.08 -1.16 9.10
C ILE A 34 -17.47 0.29 8.80
N ASP A 35 -16.54 1.13 8.37
CA ASP A 35 -16.79 2.52 7.96
C ASP A 35 -17.83 2.58 6.83
N ALA A 36 -17.63 1.80 5.76
CA ALA A 36 -18.60 1.71 4.67
C ALA A 36 -19.98 1.20 5.15
N ALA A 37 -20.04 0.29 6.11
CA ALA A 37 -21.28 -0.21 6.69
C ALA A 37 -21.97 0.87 7.54
N ILE A 38 -21.24 1.64 8.34
CA ILE A 38 -21.79 2.76 9.13
C ILE A 38 -22.39 3.80 8.19
N VAL A 39 -21.67 4.24 7.16
CA VAL A 39 -22.15 5.20 6.16
C VAL A 39 -23.41 4.68 5.48
N GLY A 40 -23.39 3.43 5.00
CA GLY A 40 -24.53 2.85 4.28
C GLY A 40 -25.78 2.65 5.14
N GLN A 41 -25.61 2.28 6.42
CA GLN A 41 -26.75 2.06 7.34
C GLN A 41 -27.28 3.36 7.93
N ALA A 42 -26.41 4.32 8.24
CA ALA A 42 -26.82 5.56 8.90
C ALA A 42 -27.30 6.63 7.90
N LEU A 43 -26.69 6.71 6.71
CA LEU A 43 -26.96 7.75 5.72
C LEU A 43 -27.68 7.25 4.46
N GLY A 44 -27.74 5.93 4.29
CA GLY A 44 -28.42 5.31 3.15
C GLY A 44 -27.53 5.02 1.94
N PRO A 45 -28.12 4.43 0.88
CA PRO A 45 -27.37 3.94 -0.28
C PRO A 45 -26.77 5.06 -1.14
N GLU A 46 -27.38 6.23 -1.20
CA GLU A 46 -26.88 7.39 -1.95
C GLU A 46 -25.57 7.93 -1.35
N ALA A 47 -25.50 8.02 -0.01
CA ALA A 47 -24.29 8.41 0.70
C ALA A 47 -23.15 7.40 0.49
N LEU A 48 -23.46 6.10 0.52
CA LEU A 48 -22.49 5.05 0.23
C LEU A 48 -22.00 5.13 -1.23
N ALA A 49 -22.88 5.46 -2.17
CA ALA A 49 -22.51 5.67 -3.56
C ALA A 49 -21.60 6.91 -3.73
N SER A 50 -21.86 7.99 -2.99
CA SER A 50 -21.02 9.21 -2.97
C SER A 50 -19.60 8.93 -2.52
N VAL A 51 -19.44 8.20 -1.42
CA VAL A 51 -18.13 7.75 -0.90
C VAL A 51 -17.44 6.81 -1.89
N GLY A 52 -18.21 5.88 -2.46
CA GLY A 52 -17.71 4.90 -3.44
C GLY A 52 -17.22 5.53 -4.74
N ALA A 53 -17.93 6.54 -5.26
CA ALA A 53 -17.55 7.23 -6.50
C ALA A 53 -16.18 7.91 -6.43
N SER A 54 -15.79 8.37 -5.24
CA SER A 54 -14.51 9.04 -4.99
C SER A 54 -13.34 8.09 -4.71
N SER A 55 -13.62 6.82 -4.42
CA SER A 55 -12.63 5.85 -3.88
C SER A 55 -11.43 5.62 -4.82
N SER A 56 -11.65 5.65 -6.12
CA SER A 56 -10.58 5.43 -7.11
C SER A 56 -9.53 6.53 -7.10
N VAL A 57 -9.94 7.80 -7.04
CA VAL A 57 -9.04 8.95 -6.96
C VAL A 57 -8.35 8.98 -5.59
N GLN A 58 -9.09 8.67 -4.55
CA GLN A 58 -8.55 8.56 -3.21
C GLN A 58 -7.41 7.53 -3.17
N PHE A 59 -7.62 6.34 -3.74
CA PHE A 59 -6.59 5.31 -3.81
C PHE A 59 -5.37 5.74 -4.62
N LEU A 60 -5.57 6.47 -5.72
CA LEU A 60 -4.50 7.01 -6.56
C LEU A 60 -3.65 8.03 -5.79
N VAL A 61 -4.28 9.02 -5.13
CA VAL A 61 -3.58 10.12 -4.45
C VAL A 61 -2.96 9.64 -3.13
N LEU A 62 -3.73 8.96 -2.28
CA LEU A 62 -3.22 8.47 -0.99
C LEU A 62 -2.21 7.33 -1.19
N GLY A 63 -2.37 6.52 -2.23
CA GLY A 63 -1.38 5.52 -2.64
C GLY A 63 -0.04 6.15 -3.01
N PHE A 64 -0.06 7.26 -3.76
CA PHE A 64 1.14 8.05 -4.05
C PHE A 64 1.80 8.56 -2.77
N CYS A 65 1.02 9.12 -1.83
CA CYS A 65 1.52 9.61 -0.54
C CYS A 65 2.19 8.50 0.27
N MET A 66 1.51 7.35 0.40
CA MET A 66 2.02 6.19 1.13
C MET A 66 3.29 5.62 0.49
N GLY A 67 3.30 5.49 -0.83
CA GLY A 67 4.45 5.02 -1.58
C GLY A 67 5.65 5.94 -1.46
N SER A 68 5.44 7.27 -1.56
CA SER A 68 6.51 8.26 -1.40
C SER A 68 7.13 8.21 -0.01
N CYS A 69 6.32 8.12 1.04
CA CYS A 69 6.79 7.96 2.43
C CYS A 69 7.59 6.66 2.62
N THR A 70 7.15 5.56 1.99
CA THR A 70 7.88 4.29 2.00
C THR A 70 9.23 4.41 1.30
N GLY A 71 9.29 5.07 0.15
CA GLY A 71 10.53 5.32 -0.57
C GLY A 71 11.51 6.18 0.23
N PHE A 72 11.03 7.21 0.94
CA PHE A 72 11.86 8.04 1.82
C PHE A 72 12.46 7.28 3.00
N SER A 73 11.85 6.20 3.41
CA SER A 73 12.37 5.36 4.50
C SER A 73 13.55 4.47 4.12
N VAL A 74 13.78 4.24 2.82
CA VAL A 74 14.86 3.34 2.33
C VAL A 74 16.25 3.81 2.73
N PRO A 75 16.66 5.06 2.48
CA PRO A 75 17.96 5.56 2.95
C PRO A 75 18.10 5.50 4.46
N VAL A 76 17.01 5.76 5.20
CA VAL A 76 17.00 5.69 6.67
C VAL A 76 17.33 4.26 7.14
N ALA A 77 16.69 3.24 6.56
CA ALA A 77 16.99 1.84 6.86
C ALA A 77 18.45 1.47 6.53
N LYS A 78 18.95 1.93 5.38
CA LYS A 78 20.34 1.73 4.95
C LYS A 78 21.34 2.32 5.94
N TYR A 79 21.17 3.60 6.33
CA TYR A 79 22.10 4.24 7.26
C TYR A 79 21.95 3.75 8.69
N PHE A 80 20.76 3.33 9.10
CA PHE A 80 20.57 2.61 10.37
C PHE A 80 21.34 1.29 10.39
N GLY A 81 21.22 0.48 9.32
CA GLY A 81 21.99 -0.76 9.18
C GLY A 81 23.50 -0.55 9.16
N ALA A 82 23.96 0.56 8.60
CA ALA A 82 25.38 0.95 8.59
C ALA A 82 25.90 1.49 9.94
N GLY A 83 25.04 1.70 10.94
CA GLY A 83 25.40 2.33 12.21
C GLY A 83 25.71 3.83 12.10
N LYS A 84 25.45 4.46 10.96
CA LYS A 84 25.75 5.88 10.67
C LYS A 84 24.56 6.76 11.08
N LEU A 85 24.37 6.93 12.38
CA LEU A 85 23.17 7.56 12.95
C LEU A 85 23.02 9.03 12.57
N ASP A 86 24.10 9.79 12.46
CA ASP A 86 24.01 11.20 12.07
C ASP A 86 23.52 11.36 10.62
N LYS A 87 24.07 10.55 9.69
CA LYS A 87 23.53 10.51 8.31
C LYS A 87 22.08 10.05 8.28
N MET A 88 21.71 9.06 9.06
CA MET A 88 20.30 8.63 9.17
C MET A 88 19.41 9.81 9.59
N ARG A 89 19.82 10.60 10.57
CA ARG A 89 19.08 11.79 11.04
C ARG A 89 18.99 12.88 9.99
N ASP A 90 20.06 13.11 9.22
CA ASP A 90 20.04 14.04 8.07
C ASP A 90 18.94 13.62 7.07
N TYR A 91 18.84 12.33 6.73
CA TYR A 91 17.82 11.82 5.82
C TYR A 91 16.41 11.87 6.43
N ILE A 92 16.26 11.67 7.72
CA ILE A 92 14.96 11.84 8.41
C ILE A 92 14.51 13.30 8.35
N PHE A 93 15.40 14.27 8.59
CA PHE A 93 15.03 15.69 8.52
C PHE A 93 14.65 16.12 7.10
N ASN A 94 15.51 15.79 6.11
CA ASN A 94 15.26 16.13 4.71
C ASN A 94 14.01 15.41 4.18
N GLY A 95 13.78 14.16 4.56
CA GLY A 95 12.57 13.42 4.20
C GLY A 95 11.31 14.02 4.82
N ALA A 96 11.36 14.51 6.06
CA ALA A 96 10.25 15.23 6.67
C ALA A 96 9.94 16.54 5.94
N ALA A 97 10.95 17.30 5.54
CA ALA A 97 10.77 18.53 4.75
C ALA A 97 10.13 18.24 3.39
N LEU A 98 10.59 17.20 2.69
CA LEU A 98 9.99 16.76 1.42
C LEU A 98 8.57 16.24 1.59
N ALA A 99 8.28 15.51 2.68
CA ALA A 99 6.95 15.03 2.98
C ALA A 99 5.97 16.19 3.20
N VAL A 100 6.39 17.24 3.93
CA VAL A 100 5.61 18.48 4.11
C VAL A 100 5.38 19.19 2.78
N LEU A 101 6.40 19.28 1.94
CA LEU A 101 6.29 19.90 0.61
C LEU A 101 5.30 19.14 -0.28
N ILE A 102 5.41 17.82 -0.34
CA ILE A 102 4.47 16.97 -1.10
C ILE A 102 3.05 17.10 -0.53
N ALA A 103 2.90 17.12 0.79
CA ALA A 103 1.61 17.35 1.44
C ALA A 103 0.99 18.68 1.00
N ALA A 104 1.76 19.77 1.04
CA ALA A 104 1.27 21.09 0.65
C ALA A 104 0.87 21.13 -0.83
N ILE A 105 1.71 20.60 -1.73
CA ILE A 105 1.42 20.56 -3.17
C ILE A 105 0.16 19.73 -3.46
N LEU A 106 0.09 18.50 -2.93
CA LEU A 106 -1.04 17.62 -3.21
C LEU A 106 -2.33 18.13 -2.59
N THR A 107 -2.30 18.63 -1.36
CA THR A 107 -3.47 19.23 -0.73
C THR A 107 -4.01 20.39 -1.56
N THR A 108 -3.14 21.31 -1.98
CA THR A 108 -3.54 22.47 -2.78
C THR A 108 -4.09 22.04 -4.14
N LEU A 109 -3.35 21.23 -4.89
CA LEU A 109 -3.76 20.79 -6.23
C LEU A 109 -5.05 19.96 -6.18
N CYS A 110 -5.13 18.96 -5.30
CA CYS A 110 -6.31 18.09 -5.23
C CYS A 110 -7.55 18.85 -4.72
N SER A 111 -7.39 19.78 -3.76
CA SER A 111 -8.52 20.58 -3.29
C SER A 111 -9.03 21.54 -4.36
N LEU A 112 -8.14 22.21 -5.11
CA LEU A 112 -8.53 23.10 -6.20
C LEU A 112 -9.16 22.34 -7.38
N LEU A 113 -8.69 21.13 -7.65
CA LEU A 113 -9.16 20.30 -8.75
C LEU A 113 -10.26 19.31 -8.33
N CYS A 114 -10.77 19.38 -7.10
CA CYS A 114 -11.73 18.40 -6.58
C CYS A 114 -13.00 18.31 -7.46
N ALA A 115 -13.65 19.44 -7.76
CA ALA A 115 -14.83 19.45 -8.61
C ALA A 115 -14.52 19.00 -10.07
N PRO A 116 -13.49 19.52 -10.77
CA PRO A 116 -13.09 19.00 -12.07
C PRO A 116 -12.82 17.49 -12.10
N ILE A 117 -12.19 16.95 -11.07
CA ILE A 117 -11.89 15.51 -10.97
C ILE A 117 -13.20 14.70 -10.87
N LEU A 118 -14.16 15.13 -10.04
CA LEU A 118 -15.44 14.44 -9.89
C LEU A 118 -16.28 14.52 -11.18
N HIS A 119 -16.24 15.64 -11.90
CA HIS A 119 -16.87 15.75 -13.23
C HIS A 119 -16.21 14.82 -14.25
N LEU A 120 -14.88 14.72 -14.25
CA LEU A 120 -14.15 13.79 -15.12
C LEU A 120 -14.53 12.33 -14.84
N LEU A 121 -14.83 11.99 -13.57
CA LEU A 121 -15.31 10.67 -13.17
C LEU A 121 -16.79 10.46 -13.46
N SER A 122 -17.49 11.46 -14.05
CA SER A 122 -18.92 11.40 -14.36
C SER A 122 -19.78 11.05 -13.14
N VAL A 123 -19.45 11.63 -11.98
CA VAL A 123 -20.25 11.46 -10.76
C VAL A 123 -21.64 12.05 -11.01
N PRO A 124 -22.73 11.28 -10.76
CA PRO A 124 -24.09 11.74 -10.95
C PRO A 124 -24.43 13.01 -10.14
N SER A 125 -25.28 13.87 -10.70
CA SER A 125 -25.60 15.18 -10.11
C SER A 125 -26.33 15.09 -8.77
N ASP A 126 -27.10 14.02 -8.56
CA ASP A 126 -27.85 13.73 -7.33
C ASP A 126 -26.97 13.47 -6.12
N ILE A 127 -25.80 12.84 -6.34
CA ILE A 127 -24.83 12.51 -5.28
C ILE A 127 -23.57 13.41 -5.31
N PHE A 128 -23.50 14.37 -6.25
CA PHE A 128 -22.29 15.16 -6.47
C PHE A 128 -21.90 16.01 -5.26
N ALA A 129 -22.89 16.65 -4.60
CA ALA A 129 -22.63 17.52 -3.46
C ALA A 129 -22.00 16.75 -2.28
N ASP A 130 -22.52 15.56 -1.97
CA ASP A 130 -22.00 14.70 -0.91
C ASP A 130 -20.63 14.13 -1.26
N ALA A 131 -20.44 13.68 -2.51
CA ALA A 131 -19.16 13.21 -3.00
C ALA A 131 -18.08 14.31 -2.96
N TYR A 132 -18.45 15.55 -3.33
CA TYR A 132 -17.55 16.70 -3.25
C TYR A 132 -17.18 17.03 -1.81
N ALA A 133 -18.16 17.13 -0.91
CA ALA A 133 -17.91 17.43 0.50
C ALA A 133 -17.01 16.38 1.15
N TYR A 134 -17.29 15.10 0.92
CA TYR A 134 -16.46 13.98 1.41
C TYR A 134 -15.04 14.05 0.86
N GLN A 135 -14.89 14.16 -0.46
CA GLN A 135 -13.60 14.11 -1.12
C GLN A 135 -12.72 15.33 -0.80
N LEU A 136 -13.32 16.52 -0.71
CA LEU A 136 -12.61 17.74 -0.33
C LEU A 136 -12.02 17.62 1.07
N VAL A 137 -12.79 17.10 2.03
CA VAL A 137 -12.30 16.87 3.39
C VAL A 137 -11.13 15.86 3.40
N ILE A 138 -11.23 14.77 2.63
CA ILE A 138 -10.11 13.81 2.49
C ILE A 138 -8.86 14.50 1.92
N PHE A 139 -9.00 15.36 0.91
CA PHE A 139 -7.86 16.08 0.32
C PHE A 139 -7.24 17.07 1.29
N LEU A 140 -8.05 17.80 2.07
CA LEU A 140 -7.56 18.65 3.15
C LEU A 140 -6.84 17.86 4.26
N GLY A 141 -7.16 16.58 4.40
CA GLY A 141 -6.54 15.65 5.33
C GLY A 141 -5.23 15.02 4.87
N ILE A 142 -4.79 15.23 3.62
CA ILE A 142 -3.53 14.68 3.10
C ILE A 142 -2.33 14.95 4.03
N PRO A 143 -2.15 16.14 4.63
CA PRO A 143 -1.03 16.38 5.54
C PRO A 143 -0.99 15.43 6.74
N PHE A 144 -2.12 15.09 7.30
CA PHE A 144 -2.22 14.16 8.44
C PHE A 144 -1.95 12.73 8.03
N SER A 145 -2.46 12.34 6.84
CA SER A 145 -2.15 11.04 6.25
C SER A 145 -0.67 10.88 5.97
N ILE A 146 -0.02 11.89 5.40
CA ILE A 146 1.43 11.90 5.15
C ILE A 146 2.21 11.86 6.48
N LEU A 147 1.80 12.65 7.48
CA LEU A 147 2.44 12.64 8.80
C LEU A 147 2.47 11.23 9.39
N TYR A 148 1.32 10.56 9.47
CA TYR A 148 1.24 9.20 9.99
C TYR A 148 2.06 8.21 9.15
N ASN A 149 1.90 8.22 7.81
CA ASN A 149 2.59 7.29 6.93
C ASN A 149 4.11 7.48 6.94
N TYR A 150 4.59 8.73 7.00
CA TYR A 150 6.01 9.05 7.07
C TYR A 150 6.62 8.54 8.38
N LEU A 151 6.04 8.89 9.53
CA LEU A 151 6.54 8.47 10.84
C LEU A 151 6.50 6.95 11.01
N SER A 152 5.43 6.30 10.55
CA SER A 152 5.31 4.84 10.52
C SER A 152 6.39 4.21 9.66
N SER A 153 6.71 4.78 8.49
CA SER A 153 7.75 4.28 7.59
C SER A 153 9.15 4.41 8.19
N ILE A 154 9.42 5.51 8.89
CA ILE A 154 10.69 5.71 9.62
C ILE A 154 10.85 4.71 10.77
N LEU A 155 9.80 4.45 11.54
CA LEU A 155 9.83 3.41 12.58
C LEU A 155 10.09 2.02 11.99
N ARG A 156 9.42 1.70 10.88
CA ARG A 156 9.67 0.43 10.15
C ARG A 156 11.10 0.35 9.63
N ALA A 157 11.69 1.44 9.15
CA ALA A 157 13.07 1.49 8.66
C ALA A 157 14.10 1.05 9.72
N VAL A 158 13.85 1.36 10.99
CA VAL A 158 14.70 0.92 12.12
C VAL A 158 14.26 -0.42 12.74
N GLY A 159 13.38 -1.14 12.06
CA GLY A 159 12.95 -2.48 12.46
C GLY A 159 11.85 -2.52 13.52
N ASP A 160 11.19 -1.39 13.80
CA ASP A 160 10.04 -1.34 14.70
C ASP A 160 8.73 -1.37 13.90
N SER A 161 8.13 -2.55 13.78
CA SER A 161 6.81 -2.71 13.18
C SER A 161 5.67 -2.73 14.22
N ARG A 162 5.99 -2.93 15.50
CA ARG A 162 4.98 -3.03 16.57
C ARG A 162 4.37 -1.68 16.90
N THR A 163 5.20 -0.65 16.99
CA THR A 163 4.74 0.70 17.33
C THR A 163 3.78 1.28 16.29
N PRO A 164 4.09 1.26 14.98
CA PRO A 164 3.11 1.66 13.95
C PRO A 164 1.81 0.85 13.99
N PHE A 165 1.90 -0.46 14.24
CA PHE A 165 0.73 -1.31 14.38
C PHE A 165 -0.18 -0.85 15.53
N LEU A 166 0.37 -0.58 16.72
CA LEU A 166 -0.42 -0.13 17.86
C LEU A 166 -1.14 1.19 17.59
N PHE A 167 -0.49 2.14 16.92
CA PHE A 167 -1.13 3.39 16.54
C PHE A 167 -2.18 3.21 15.44
N LEU A 168 -1.95 2.28 14.51
CA LEU A 168 -2.95 1.94 13.50
C LEU A 168 -4.20 1.29 14.14
N ALA A 169 -4.00 0.36 15.08
CA ALA A 169 -5.09 -0.28 15.81
C ALA A 169 -5.90 0.75 16.63
N PHE A 170 -5.19 1.66 17.32
CA PHE A 170 -5.82 2.76 18.03
C PHE A 170 -6.62 3.66 17.08
N SER A 171 -6.02 4.03 15.94
CA SER A 171 -6.67 4.84 14.91
C SER A 171 -7.95 4.19 14.39
N ALA A 172 -7.91 2.89 14.10
CA ALA A 172 -9.06 2.15 13.59
C ALA A 172 -10.22 2.13 14.59
N ILE A 173 -9.93 1.90 15.86
CA ILE A 173 -10.94 1.94 16.94
C ILE A 173 -11.50 3.36 17.10
N LEU A 174 -10.62 4.36 17.15
CA LEU A 174 -11.01 5.76 17.29
C LEU A 174 -11.86 6.23 16.11
N ASN A 175 -11.51 5.81 14.88
CA ASN A 175 -12.29 6.15 13.68
C ASN A 175 -13.74 5.66 13.79
N ILE A 176 -13.98 4.40 14.21
CA ILE A 176 -15.34 3.87 14.40
C ILE A 176 -16.15 4.74 15.36
N PHE A 177 -15.56 5.14 16.50
CA PHE A 177 -16.24 6.02 17.46
C PHE A 177 -16.50 7.41 16.88
N LEU A 178 -15.54 7.97 16.14
CA LEU A 178 -15.69 9.27 15.52
C LEU A 178 -16.71 9.24 14.37
N ASP A 179 -16.80 8.15 13.60
CA ASP A 179 -17.83 7.98 12.57
C ASP A 179 -19.23 8.04 13.18
N LEU A 180 -19.47 7.24 14.23
CA LEU A 180 -20.74 7.24 14.94
C LEU A 180 -21.05 8.64 15.52
N PHE A 181 -20.04 9.29 16.09
CA PHE A 181 -20.20 10.64 16.66
C PHE A 181 -20.50 11.70 15.58
N CYS A 182 -19.71 11.75 14.50
CA CYS A 182 -19.88 12.76 13.45
C CYS A 182 -21.13 12.54 12.61
N ILE A 183 -21.50 11.28 12.34
CA ILE A 183 -22.63 10.94 11.48
C ILE A 183 -23.93 10.98 12.28
N ILE A 184 -23.99 10.32 13.46
CA ILE A 184 -25.24 10.11 14.19
C ILE A 184 -25.53 11.27 15.15
N ILE A 185 -24.50 11.81 15.85
CA ILE A 185 -24.73 12.85 16.87
C ILE A 185 -24.64 14.23 16.25
N LEU A 186 -23.61 14.50 15.43
CA LEU A 186 -23.42 15.81 14.81
C LEU A 186 -24.15 15.98 13.48
N HIS A 187 -24.72 14.91 12.90
CA HIS A 187 -25.47 14.93 11.64
C HIS A 187 -24.71 15.57 10.46
N LEU A 188 -23.37 15.33 10.37
CA LEU A 188 -22.51 15.94 9.35
C LEU A 188 -22.56 15.20 7.99
N GLY A 189 -23.41 14.19 7.83
CA GLY A 189 -23.54 13.44 6.59
C GLY A 189 -22.24 12.77 6.12
N CYS A 190 -22.03 12.70 4.81
CA CYS A 190 -20.82 12.10 4.22
C CYS A 190 -19.52 12.82 4.63
N ALA A 191 -19.57 14.15 4.79
CA ALA A 191 -18.41 14.91 5.28
C ALA A 191 -17.99 14.46 6.69
N GLY A 192 -18.95 14.02 7.53
CA GLY A 192 -18.68 13.49 8.88
C GLY A 192 -17.79 12.27 8.87
N ALA A 193 -18.02 11.32 7.96
CA ALA A 193 -17.17 10.14 7.79
C ALA A 193 -15.73 10.53 7.38
N ALA A 194 -15.59 11.48 6.46
CA ALA A 194 -14.26 11.98 6.08
C ALA A 194 -13.56 12.69 7.25
N ILE A 195 -14.26 13.52 8.02
CA ILE A 195 -13.73 14.20 9.20
C ILE A 195 -13.27 13.18 10.25
N ALA A 196 -14.06 12.14 10.50
CA ALA A 196 -13.71 11.07 11.43
C ALA A 196 -12.41 10.36 11.02
N THR A 197 -12.32 9.98 9.74
CA THR A 197 -11.14 9.32 9.18
C THR A 197 -9.88 10.18 9.31
N ILE A 198 -9.96 11.46 8.93
CA ILE A 198 -8.82 12.38 9.03
C ILE A 198 -8.44 12.67 10.46
N SER A 199 -9.42 12.87 11.34
CA SER A 199 -9.18 13.12 12.76
C SER A 199 -8.49 11.93 13.42
N ALA A 200 -8.91 10.70 13.11
CA ALA A 200 -8.27 9.49 13.60
C ALA A 200 -6.81 9.39 13.12
N GLN A 201 -6.54 9.70 11.85
CA GLN A 201 -5.19 9.72 11.29
C GLN A 201 -4.33 10.84 11.90
N ALA A 202 -4.89 12.04 12.09
CA ALA A 202 -4.21 13.17 12.72
C ALA A 202 -3.78 12.83 14.15
N ILE A 203 -4.70 12.34 14.96
CA ILE A 203 -4.44 11.94 16.34
C ILE A 203 -3.36 10.85 16.39
N SER A 204 -3.46 9.83 15.53
CA SER A 204 -2.46 8.75 15.45
C SER A 204 -1.10 9.24 14.98
N GLY A 205 -1.05 10.15 14.01
CA GLY A 205 0.18 10.78 13.56
C GLY A 205 0.85 11.60 14.67
N LEU A 206 0.08 12.40 15.41
CA LEU A 206 0.57 13.19 16.54
C LEU A 206 1.03 12.31 17.69
N LEU A 207 0.29 11.24 18.02
CA LEU A 207 0.72 10.27 19.04
C LEU A 207 2.01 9.54 18.62
N CYS A 208 2.14 9.19 17.35
CA CYS A 208 3.36 8.61 16.81
C CYS A 208 4.55 9.58 16.94
N LEU A 209 4.36 10.86 16.61
CA LEU A 209 5.36 11.90 16.76
C LEU A 209 5.76 12.09 18.23
N PHE A 210 4.77 12.15 19.12
CA PHE A 210 4.99 12.25 20.57
C PHE A 210 5.76 11.04 21.10
N PHE A 211 5.39 9.83 20.68
CA PHE A 211 6.10 8.61 21.06
C PHE A 211 7.57 8.63 20.59
N ILE A 212 7.81 8.99 19.32
CA ILE A 212 9.17 9.11 18.80
C ILE A 212 9.97 10.12 19.61
N SER A 213 9.40 11.29 19.89
CA SER A 213 10.08 12.36 20.62
C SER A 213 10.47 11.97 22.05
N ARG A 214 9.69 11.12 22.71
CA ARG A 214 9.91 10.70 24.10
C ARG A 214 10.68 9.40 24.23
N LYS A 215 10.41 8.41 23.37
CA LYS A 215 10.88 7.02 23.54
C LYS A 215 11.95 6.60 22.53
N VAL A 216 11.99 7.22 21.35
CA VAL A 216 12.91 6.81 20.26
C VAL A 216 13.81 7.98 19.87
N LYS A 217 14.51 8.54 20.84
CA LYS A 217 15.42 9.70 20.67
C LYS A 217 16.47 9.51 19.56
N LEU A 218 16.76 8.25 19.21
CA LEU A 218 17.63 7.86 18.12
C LEU A 218 17.21 8.49 16.78
N LEU A 219 15.90 8.62 16.53
CA LEU A 219 15.33 9.15 15.30
C LEU A 219 15.22 10.67 15.24
N LEU A 220 15.49 11.34 16.36
CA LEU A 220 15.36 12.80 16.41
C LEU A 220 16.58 13.48 15.80
N PRO A 221 16.39 14.38 14.81
CA PRO A 221 17.45 15.19 14.26
C PRO A 221 18.03 16.14 15.32
N THR A 222 19.35 16.14 15.49
CA THR A 222 20.08 17.13 16.31
C THR A 222 20.08 18.49 15.61
N LYS A 223 20.58 19.54 16.27
CA LYS A 223 20.69 20.87 15.65
C LYS A 223 21.54 20.84 14.38
N GLU A 224 22.59 20.04 14.36
CA GLU A 224 23.53 19.89 13.22
C GLU A 224 22.88 19.18 12.02
N ASN A 225 21.92 18.26 12.28
CA ASN A 225 21.22 17.51 11.23
C ASN A 225 20.04 18.30 10.62
N ARG A 226 19.67 19.47 11.15
CA ARG A 226 18.54 20.30 10.69
C ARG A 226 18.94 21.22 9.53
N THR A 227 19.63 20.66 8.56
CA THR A 227 20.03 21.40 7.34
C THR A 227 19.45 20.72 6.10
N LEU A 228 18.90 21.53 5.21
CA LEU A 228 18.43 21.03 3.92
C LEU A 228 19.64 20.74 3.04
N ARG A 229 19.81 19.49 2.67
CA ARG A 229 20.93 18.99 1.87
C ARG A 229 20.43 18.54 0.51
N LYS A 230 20.97 19.14 -0.54
CA LYS A 230 20.59 18.86 -1.92
C LYS A 230 20.86 17.39 -2.31
N ASP A 231 21.98 16.83 -1.87
CA ASP A 231 22.35 15.42 -2.10
C ASP A 231 21.34 14.45 -1.46
N ALA A 232 20.97 14.70 -0.20
CA ALA A 232 19.98 13.89 0.51
C ALA A 232 18.58 14.05 -0.12
N ALA A 233 18.18 15.26 -0.46
CA ALA A 233 16.89 15.52 -1.10
C ALA A 233 16.78 14.81 -2.47
N GLN A 234 17.84 14.85 -3.28
CA GLN A 234 17.86 14.16 -4.57
C GLN A 234 17.77 12.63 -4.42
N GLU A 235 18.52 12.02 -3.48
CA GLU A 235 18.45 10.58 -3.22
C GLU A 235 17.04 10.18 -2.72
N LEU A 236 16.43 10.97 -1.82
CA LEU A 236 15.07 10.76 -1.32
C LEU A 236 14.03 10.85 -2.45
N LEU A 237 14.08 11.91 -3.28
CA LEU A 237 13.15 12.08 -4.39
C LEU A 237 13.30 10.96 -5.43
N ALA A 238 14.53 10.54 -5.73
CA ALA A 238 14.81 9.43 -6.64
C ALA A 238 14.24 8.07 -6.14
N MET A 239 13.95 7.95 -4.85
CA MET A 239 13.31 6.77 -4.27
C MET A 239 11.83 6.97 -4.01
N GLY A 240 11.44 8.10 -3.45
CA GLY A 240 10.06 8.38 -3.06
C GLY A 240 9.13 8.55 -4.25
N ILE A 241 9.49 9.38 -5.22
CA ILE A 241 8.62 9.65 -6.37
C ILE A 241 8.33 8.39 -7.20
N PRO A 242 9.35 7.58 -7.62
CA PRO A 242 9.05 6.34 -8.35
C PRO A 242 8.23 5.35 -7.53
N THR A 243 8.48 5.25 -6.20
CA THR A 243 7.69 4.34 -5.35
C THR A 243 6.23 4.82 -5.25
N GLY A 244 5.99 6.12 -5.08
CA GLY A 244 4.64 6.71 -5.11
C GLY A 244 3.94 6.48 -6.45
N LEU A 245 4.62 6.77 -7.57
CA LEU A 245 4.10 6.54 -8.91
C LEU A 245 3.74 5.07 -9.16
N GLN A 246 4.51 4.14 -8.63
CA GLN A 246 4.20 2.71 -8.76
C GLN A 246 2.83 2.36 -8.16
N PHE A 247 2.49 2.88 -6.97
CA PHE A 247 1.17 2.67 -6.36
C PHE A 247 0.07 3.28 -7.23
N SER A 248 0.26 4.51 -7.72
CA SER A 248 -0.71 5.18 -8.61
C SER A 248 -0.91 4.44 -9.94
N ILE A 249 0.16 3.96 -10.57
CA ILE A 249 0.10 3.22 -11.83
C ILE A 249 -0.65 1.88 -11.64
N THR A 250 -0.39 1.19 -10.54
CA THR A 250 -1.12 -0.05 -10.20
C THR A 250 -2.61 0.23 -9.98
N ALA A 251 -2.94 1.38 -9.35
CA ALA A 251 -4.32 1.85 -9.17
C ALA A 251 -5.02 2.07 -10.52
N ILE A 252 -4.37 2.75 -11.46
CA ILE A 252 -4.91 2.99 -12.82
C ILE A 252 -5.23 1.66 -13.51
N GLY A 253 -4.32 0.67 -13.45
CA GLY A 253 -4.57 -0.65 -14.01
C GLY A 253 -5.79 -1.35 -13.41
N SER A 254 -6.02 -1.20 -12.10
CA SER A 254 -7.20 -1.74 -11.43
C SER A 254 -8.49 -0.99 -11.83
N MET A 255 -8.41 0.32 -12.04
CA MET A 255 -9.55 1.12 -12.54
C MET A 255 -9.98 0.70 -13.95
N VAL A 256 -9.03 0.45 -14.86
CA VAL A 256 -9.32 -0.06 -16.20
C VAL A 256 -10.04 -1.41 -16.14
N MET A 257 -9.58 -2.31 -15.28
CA MET A 257 -10.21 -3.62 -15.08
C MET A 257 -11.63 -3.48 -14.49
N GLN A 258 -11.82 -2.59 -13.51
CA GLN A 258 -13.15 -2.30 -12.93
C GLN A 258 -14.09 -1.73 -13.99
N SER A 259 -13.64 -0.77 -14.80
CA SER A 259 -14.43 -0.16 -15.87
C SER A 259 -14.85 -1.19 -16.92
N ALA A 260 -13.94 -2.05 -17.37
CA ALA A 260 -14.24 -3.12 -18.31
C ALA A 260 -15.25 -4.13 -17.73
N ASN A 261 -15.13 -4.45 -16.43
CA ASN A 261 -16.08 -5.32 -15.75
C ASN A 261 -17.47 -4.70 -15.60
N ASN A 262 -17.55 -3.39 -15.35
CA ASN A 262 -18.83 -2.69 -15.24
C ASN A 262 -19.65 -2.77 -16.52
N GLY A 263 -19.00 -2.83 -17.68
CA GLY A 263 -19.65 -3.01 -18.99
C GLY A 263 -20.32 -4.38 -19.19
N LEU A 264 -20.03 -5.38 -18.32
CA LEU A 264 -20.60 -6.74 -18.42
C LEU A 264 -21.94 -6.92 -17.68
N GLY A 265 -22.38 -5.93 -16.93
CA GLY A 265 -23.65 -5.95 -16.21
C GLY A 265 -23.54 -6.21 -14.71
N SER A 266 -24.63 -5.94 -13.99
CA SER A 266 -24.69 -5.85 -12.52
C SER A 266 -24.29 -7.16 -11.81
N VAL A 267 -24.59 -8.31 -12.38
CA VAL A 267 -24.22 -9.62 -11.81
C VAL A 267 -22.69 -9.74 -11.70
N TYR A 268 -21.97 -9.38 -12.78
CA TYR A 268 -20.51 -9.45 -12.80
C TYR A 268 -19.88 -8.34 -11.97
N VAL A 269 -20.51 -7.16 -11.87
CA VAL A 269 -20.06 -6.09 -10.98
C VAL A 269 -20.12 -6.56 -9.52
N SER A 270 -21.23 -7.15 -9.10
CA SER A 270 -21.37 -7.71 -7.74
C SER A 270 -20.39 -8.83 -7.46
N ALA A 271 -20.24 -9.75 -8.43
CA ALA A 271 -19.29 -10.87 -8.33
C ALA A 271 -17.84 -10.39 -8.18
N PHE A 272 -17.43 -9.46 -9.01
CA PHE A 272 -16.08 -8.90 -9.01
C PHE A 272 -15.80 -8.11 -7.72
N THR A 273 -16.75 -7.29 -7.26
CA THR A 273 -16.63 -6.52 -6.03
C THR A 273 -16.39 -7.42 -4.81
N ALA A 274 -17.18 -8.49 -4.68
CA ALA A 274 -16.98 -9.46 -3.60
C ALA A 274 -15.63 -10.16 -3.68
N ALA A 275 -15.25 -10.61 -4.89
CA ALA A 275 -13.96 -11.25 -5.11
C ALA A 275 -12.77 -10.32 -4.81
N MET A 276 -12.87 -9.03 -5.15
CA MET A 276 -11.86 -8.01 -4.83
C MET A 276 -11.70 -7.78 -3.33
N LYS A 277 -12.79 -7.80 -2.54
CA LYS A 277 -12.70 -7.73 -1.08
C LYS A 277 -11.94 -8.92 -0.51
N ILE A 278 -12.25 -10.14 -0.96
CA ILE A 278 -11.53 -11.35 -0.56
C ILE A 278 -10.05 -11.26 -0.95
N LYS A 279 -9.76 -10.85 -2.19
CA LYS A 279 -8.40 -10.64 -2.69
C LYS A 279 -7.62 -9.66 -1.81
N GLN A 280 -8.21 -8.53 -1.41
CA GLN A 280 -7.56 -7.52 -0.56
C GLN A 280 -7.13 -8.11 0.79
N PHE A 281 -7.99 -8.91 1.44
CA PHE A 281 -7.61 -9.62 2.67
C PHE A 281 -6.46 -10.60 2.43
N MET A 282 -6.53 -11.38 1.35
CA MET A 282 -5.49 -12.35 1.01
C MET A 282 -4.17 -11.69 0.56
N MET A 283 -4.16 -10.41 0.20
CA MET A 283 -2.94 -9.67 -0.13
C MET A 283 -2.17 -9.17 1.10
N CYS A 284 -2.81 -8.96 2.23
CA CYS A 284 -2.17 -8.41 3.43
C CYS A 284 -0.87 -9.11 3.85
N PRO A 285 -0.75 -10.46 3.83
CA PRO A 285 0.49 -11.13 4.16
C PRO A 285 1.62 -10.86 3.16
N PHE A 286 1.32 -10.71 1.85
CA PHE A 286 2.35 -10.36 0.87
C PHE A 286 2.96 -8.99 1.14
N ASP A 287 2.13 -7.99 1.48
CA ASP A 287 2.58 -6.65 1.82
C ASP A 287 3.48 -6.66 3.08
N ALA A 288 3.10 -7.45 4.07
CA ALA A 288 3.88 -7.59 5.29
C ALA A 288 5.23 -8.30 5.05
N ILE A 289 5.23 -9.41 4.30
CA ILE A 289 6.43 -10.19 3.98
C ILE A 289 7.37 -9.38 3.08
N SER A 290 6.86 -8.72 2.06
CA SER A 290 7.66 -7.94 1.11
C SER A 290 8.26 -6.69 1.76
N THR A 291 7.53 -6.02 2.64
CA THR A 291 8.04 -4.90 3.45
C THR A 291 9.16 -5.38 4.38
N ALA A 292 8.97 -6.53 5.05
CA ALA A 292 9.99 -7.11 5.91
C ALA A 292 11.28 -7.44 5.12
N ALA A 293 11.15 -8.03 3.93
CA ALA A 293 12.27 -8.34 3.06
C ALA A 293 12.99 -7.07 2.57
N SER A 294 12.25 -6.01 2.25
CA SER A 294 12.79 -4.70 1.85
C SER A 294 13.65 -4.09 2.95
N VAL A 295 13.09 -3.96 4.17
CA VAL A 295 13.79 -3.40 5.33
C VAL A 295 15.02 -4.24 5.68
N PHE A 296 14.88 -5.58 5.68
CA PHE A 296 15.97 -6.50 5.91
C PHE A 296 17.12 -6.29 4.91
N CYS A 297 16.83 -6.26 3.61
CA CYS A 297 17.83 -6.07 2.57
C CYS A 297 18.47 -4.69 2.64
N SER A 298 17.69 -3.63 2.92
CA SER A 298 18.17 -2.26 3.03
C SER A 298 19.15 -2.10 4.21
N GLN A 299 18.81 -2.62 5.39
CA GLN A 299 19.71 -2.60 6.57
C GLN A 299 21.00 -3.40 6.32
N ASN A 300 20.90 -4.58 5.70
CA ASN A 300 22.08 -5.42 5.39
C ASN A 300 22.93 -4.81 4.27
N LEU A 301 22.34 -4.06 3.34
CA LEU A 301 23.09 -3.25 2.36
C LEU A 301 23.94 -2.19 3.07
N GLY A 302 23.34 -1.47 4.02
CA GLY A 302 24.05 -0.51 4.85
C GLY A 302 25.19 -1.11 5.66
N ALA A 303 24.96 -2.28 6.24
CA ALA A 303 25.94 -3.03 7.04
C ALA A 303 27.03 -3.73 6.20
N GLY A 304 26.98 -3.67 4.87
CA GLY A 304 27.95 -4.33 4.00
C GLY A 304 27.84 -5.85 3.97
N GLN A 305 26.68 -6.43 4.33
CA GLN A 305 26.50 -7.88 4.47
C GLN A 305 25.89 -8.51 3.19
N ALA A 306 26.72 -8.67 2.15
CA ALA A 306 26.30 -9.20 0.84
C ALA A 306 25.58 -10.56 0.92
N LYS A 307 26.10 -11.52 1.69
CA LYS A 307 25.50 -12.85 1.84
C LYS A 307 24.07 -12.77 2.41
N ARG A 308 23.83 -11.85 3.35
CA ARG A 308 22.52 -11.70 3.98
C ARG A 308 21.48 -11.08 3.03
N ILE A 309 21.88 -10.22 2.11
CA ILE A 309 20.96 -9.69 1.07
C ILE A 309 20.43 -10.84 0.21
N HIS A 310 21.29 -11.76 -0.23
CA HIS A 310 20.85 -12.95 -0.99
C HIS A 310 19.94 -13.85 -0.15
N GLN A 311 20.26 -14.05 1.14
CA GLN A 311 19.41 -14.82 2.05
C GLN A 311 18.05 -14.17 2.24
N GLY A 312 17.99 -12.84 2.42
CA GLY A 312 16.77 -12.09 2.59
C GLY A 312 15.85 -12.20 1.36
N LEU A 313 16.41 -12.03 0.15
CA LEU A 313 15.65 -12.23 -1.09
C LEU A 313 15.13 -13.67 -1.21
N ARG A 314 16.03 -14.67 -1.10
CA ARG A 314 15.65 -16.07 -1.26
C ARG A 314 14.57 -16.50 -0.26
N GLN A 315 14.75 -16.16 1.00
CA GLN A 315 13.82 -16.55 2.07
C GLN A 315 12.51 -15.76 1.99
N GLY A 316 12.56 -14.46 1.65
CA GLY A 316 11.36 -13.67 1.40
C GLY A 316 10.52 -14.24 0.26
N VAL A 317 11.15 -14.61 -0.85
CA VAL A 317 10.47 -15.26 -1.99
C VAL A 317 9.90 -16.62 -1.58
N LEU A 318 10.65 -17.46 -0.86
CA LEU A 318 10.17 -18.78 -0.43
C LEU A 318 8.96 -18.65 0.50
N VAL A 319 8.99 -17.75 1.48
CA VAL A 319 7.84 -17.50 2.38
C VAL A 319 6.66 -16.93 1.59
N GLY A 320 6.91 -15.97 0.70
CA GLY A 320 5.86 -15.38 -0.14
C GLY A 320 5.21 -16.38 -1.08
N VAL A 321 5.99 -17.21 -1.77
CA VAL A 321 5.49 -18.28 -2.66
C VAL A 321 4.73 -19.34 -1.86
N GLY A 322 5.27 -19.76 -0.71
CA GLY A 322 4.62 -20.73 0.17
C GLY A 322 3.26 -20.23 0.66
N TYR A 323 3.20 -18.96 1.12
CA TYR A 323 1.92 -18.34 1.47
C TYR A 323 0.98 -18.22 0.26
N GLY A 324 1.49 -17.82 -0.89
CA GLY A 324 0.70 -17.68 -2.11
C GLY A 324 0.08 -18.99 -2.58
N ALA A 325 0.84 -20.08 -2.50
CA ALA A 325 0.33 -21.42 -2.80
C ALA A 325 -0.77 -21.82 -1.80
N PHE A 326 -0.56 -21.59 -0.49
CA PHE A 326 -1.55 -21.84 0.55
C PHE A 326 -2.84 -21.02 0.34
N ALA A 327 -2.73 -19.72 0.15
CA ALA A 327 -3.87 -18.83 -0.10
C ALA A 327 -4.59 -19.18 -1.43
N GLY A 328 -3.81 -19.57 -2.45
CA GLY A 328 -4.35 -20.06 -3.72
C GLY A 328 -5.22 -21.30 -3.55
N VAL A 329 -4.76 -22.29 -2.79
CA VAL A 329 -5.55 -23.48 -2.46
C VAL A 329 -6.84 -23.11 -1.71
N ILE A 330 -6.77 -22.19 -0.74
CA ILE A 330 -7.96 -21.69 -0.03
C ILE A 330 -8.97 -21.08 -1.02
N MET A 331 -8.51 -20.21 -1.93
CA MET A 331 -9.40 -19.57 -2.91
C MET A 331 -10.02 -20.57 -3.89
N ILE A 332 -9.27 -21.61 -4.29
CA ILE A 332 -9.76 -22.66 -5.18
C ILE A 332 -10.84 -23.50 -4.48
N LEU A 333 -10.58 -23.95 -3.26
CA LEU A 333 -11.47 -24.86 -2.51
C LEU A 333 -12.66 -24.12 -1.87
N PHE A 334 -12.41 -22.94 -1.32
CA PHE A 334 -13.38 -22.20 -0.52
C PHE A 334 -13.89 -20.92 -1.22
N GLY A 335 -13.67 -20.73 -2.51
CA GLY A 335 -14.11 -19.53 -3.24
C GLY A 335 -15.61 -19.26 -3.11
N ARG A 336 -16.47 -20.29 -3.19
CA ARG A 336 -17.93 -20.14 -2.99
C ARG A 336 -18.31 -19.77 -1.55
N PRO A 337 -17.89 -20.49 -0.50
CA PRO A 337 -18.14 -20.09 0.90
C PRO A 337 -17.65 -18.67 1.21
N LEU A 338 -16.45 -18.30 0.76
CA LEU A 338 -15.90 -16.96 0.99
C LEU A 338 -16.75 -15.87 0.31
N THR A 339 -17.23 -16.12 -0.91
CA THR A 339 -18.10 -15.18 -1.63
C THR A 339 -19.42 -14.95 -0.91
N LYS A 340 -20.01 -15.99 -0.27
CA LYS A 340 -21.26 -15.88 0.49
C LYS A 340 -21.16 -14.96 1.72
N LEU A 341 -19.96 -14.60 2.16
CA LEU A 341 -19.78 -13.59 3.21
C LEU A 341 -20.12 -12.17 2.73
N PHE A 342 -20.12 -11.94 1.41
CA PHE A 342 -20.30 -10.62 0.81
C PHE A 342 -21.52 -10.50 -0.10
N ILE A 343 -22.08 -11.62 -0.57
CA ILE A 343 -23.23 -11.69 -1.48
C ILE A 343 -24.32 -12.55 -0.84
N VAL A 344 -25.55 -12.08 -0.95
CA VAL A 344 -26.72 -12.86 -0.46
C VAL A 344 -26.82 -14.20 -1.17
N SER A 345 -27.19 -15.24 -0.41
CA SER A 345 -27.18 -16.63 -0.88
C SER A 345 -28.10 -16.92 -2.06
N SER A 346 -29.09 -16.06 -2.33
CA SER A 346 -30.01 -16.16 -3.48
C SER A 346 -29.39 -15.74 -4.82
N ALA A 347 -28.28 -14.97 -4.83
CA ALA A 347 -27.64 -14.49 -6.05
C ALA A 347 -26.64 -15.53 -6.61
N PHE A 348 -27.16 -16.69 -7.04
CA PHE A 348 -26.34 -17.84 -7.47
C PHE A 348 -25.37 -17.52 -8.62
N GLU A 349 -25.79 -16.73 -9.60
CA GLU A 349 -24.95 -16.35 -10.75
C GLU A 349 -23.74 -15.52 -10.30
N ALA A 350 -23.95 -14.51 -9.46
CA ALA A 350 -22.89 -13.68 -8.93
C ALA A 350 -21.92 -14.49 -8.06
N ILE A 351 -22.42 -15.41 -7.22
CA ILE A 351 -21.59 -16.31 -6.39
C ILE A 351 -20.73 -17.21 -7.31
N ASN A 352 -21.31 -17.78 -8.36
CA ASN A 352 -20.58 -18.65 -9.27
C ASN A 352 -19.51 -17.87 -10.07
N ALA A 353 -19.84 -16.66 -10.54
CA ALA A 353 -18.90 -15.79 -11.25
C ALA A 353 -17.72 -15.38 -10.33
N SER A 354 -18.02 -14.96 -9.09
CA SER A 354 -17.00 -14.63 -8.09
C SER A 354 -16.11 -15.85 -7.75
N ALA A 355 -16.71 -17.01 -7.51
CA ALA A 355 -15.98 -18.24 -7.25
C ALA A 355 -15.11 -18.66 -8.43
N LYS A 356 -15.60 -18.45 -9.69
CA LYS A 356 -14.82 -18.66 -10.90
C LYS A 356 -13.59 -17.76 -10.91
N TYR A 357 -13.77 -16.46 -10.68
CA TYR A 357 -12.67 -15.51 -10.62
C TYR A 357 -11.63 -15.90 -9.55
N LEU A 358 -12.06 -16.20 -8.32
CA LEU A 358 -11.18 -16.62 -7.23
C LEU A 358 -10.43 -17.91 -7.55
N ARG A 359 -11.06 -18.87 -8.21
CA ARG A 359 -10.43 -20.13 -8.64
C ARG A 359 -9.30 -19.86 -9.62
N TYR A 360 -9.54 -19.06 -10.66
CA TYR A 360 -8.49 -18.68 -11.63
C TYR A 360 -7.37 -17.90 -10.96
N LEU A 361 -7.69 -16.99 -10.06
CA LEU A 361 -6.73 -16.25 -9.27
C LEU A 361 -5.84 -17.19 -8.44
N GLY A 362 -6.44 -18.18 -7.79
CA GLY A 362 -5.77 -19.12 -6.90
C GLY A 362 -4.65 -19.90 -7.56
N PHE A 363 -4.82 -20.31 -8.83
CA PHE A 363 -3.76 -21.03 -9.55
C PHE A 363 -2.47 -20.21 -9.75
N PHE A 364 -2.56 -18.88 -9.80
CA PHE A 364 -1.43 -18.00 -10.06
C PHE A 364 -1.02 -17.18 -8.84
N TYR A 365 -1.69 -17.36 -7.70
CA TYR A 365 -1.51 -16.49 -6.54
C TYR A 365 -0.10 -16.56 -5.92
N TRP A 366 0.60 -17.67 -6.10
CA TRP A 366 2.00 -17.83 -5.71
C TRP A 366 2.95 -16.86 -6.43
N MET A 367 2.60 -16.41 -7.64
CA MET A 367 3.40 -15.43 -8.39
C MET A 367 3.49 -14.08 -7.66
N LEU A 368 2.45 -13.70 -6.89
CA LEU A 368 2.49 -12.50 -6.07
C LEU A 368 3.60 -12.52 -5.01
N GLY A 369 3.95 -13.70 -4.52
CA GLY A 369 5.10 -13.87 -3.63
C GLY A 369 6.42 -13.44 -4.29
N ILE A 370 6.64 -13.84 -5.55
CA ILE A 370 7.80 -13.41 -6.32
C ILE A 370 7.71 -11.92 -6.64
N LEU A 371 6.57 -11.48 -7.19
CA LEU A 371 6.36 -10.11 -7.63
C LEU A 371 6.60 -9.09 -6.52
N ASN A 372 5.87 -9.23 -5.40
CA ASN A 372 5.93 -8.25 -4.32
C ASN A 372 7.29 -8.25 -3.61
N VAL A 373 7.85 -9.43 -3.33
CA VAL A 373 9.15 -9.51 -2.67
C VAL A 373 10.26 -8.95 -3.57
N CYS A 374 10.34 -9.35 -4.85
CA CYS A 374 11.36 -8.82 -5.76
C CYS A 374 11.23 -7.31 -5.97
N ARG A 375 10.00 -6.80 -6.07
CA ARG A 375 9.71 -5.37 -6.21
C ARG A 375 10.20 -4.60 -4.99
N MET A 376 9.77 -5.00 -3.80
CA MET A 376 10.10 -4.30 -2.56
C MET A 376 11.59 -4.43 -2.19
N VAL A 377 12.23 -5.56 -2.48
CA VAL A 377 13.69 -5.71 -2.31
C VAL A 377 14.44 -4.81 -3.28
N THR A 378 14.00 -4.70 -4.55
CA THR A 378 14.61 -3.79 -5.53
C THR A 378 14.53 -2.33 -5.05
N GLN A 379 13.40 -1.91 -4.49
CA GLN A 379 13.24 -0.60 -3.85
C GLN A 379 14.15 -0.45 -2.62
N GLY A 380 14.14 -1.44 -1.73
CA GLY A 380 14.96 -1.46 -0.51
C GLY A 380 16.48 -1.40 -0.78
N LEU A 381 16.91 -1.86 -1.94
CA LEU A 381 18.31 -1.72 -2.40
C LEU A 381 18.60 -0.35 -3.06
N GLY A 382 17.60 0.54 -3.16
CA GLY A 382 17.76 1.89 -3.72
C GLY A 382 17.51 2.01 -5.23
N TYR A 383 16.88 1.00 -5.85
CA TYR A 383 16.58 1.00 -7.29
C TYR A 383 15.08 1.21 -7.57
N SER A 384 14.44 2.15 -6.86
CA SER A 384 12.99 2.40 -6.99
C SER A 384 12.58 2.77 -8.42
N GLY A 385 13.41 3.53 -9.16
CA GLY A 385 13.17 3.85 -10.55
C GLY A 385 13.06 2.62 -11.47
N ARG A 386 13.73 1.49 -11.13
CA ARG A 386 13.57 0.23 -11.86
C ARG A 386 12.33 -0.54 -11.41
N ALA A 387 12.02 -0.49 -10.13
CA ALA A 387 10.87 -1.19 -9.58
C ALA A 387 9.54 -0.64 -10.12
N VAL A 388 9.44 0.67 -10.43
CA VAL A 388 8.22 1.30 -10.95
C VAL A 388 7.78 0.68 -12.28
N PHE A 389 8.72 0.27 -13.14
CA PHE A 389 8.38 -0.36 -14.41
C PHE A 389 7.62 -1.68 -14.27
N SER A 390 7.75 -2.38 -13.14
CA SER A 390 6.90 -3.54 -12.88
C SER A 390 5.41 -3.18 -12.77
N GLY A 391 5.10 -2.01 -12.19
CA GLY A 391 3.74 -1.47 -12.16
C GLY A 391 3.24 -1.09 -13.56
N VAL A 392 4.13 -0.53 -14.40
CA VAL A 392 3.81 -0.22 -15.81
C VAL A 392 3.47 -1.52 -16.56
N MET A 393 4.26 -2.59 -16.39
CA MET A 393 3.97 -3.89 -17.01
C MET A 393 2.62 -4.47 -16.56
N GLU A 394 2.30 -4.35 -15.25
CA GLU A 394 0.98 -4.75 -14.76
C GLU A 394 -0.16 -3.95 -15.40
N MET A 395 -0.03 -2.64 -15.44
CA MET A 395 -1.04 -1.75 -16.01
C MET A 395 -1.26 -2.07 -17.50
N LEU A 396 -0.18 -2.17 -18.27
CA LEU A 396 -0.25 -2.46 -19.70
C LEU A 396 -0.89 -3.83 -19.97
N ALA A 397 -0.46 -4.87 -19.26
CA ALA A 397 -1.01 -6.21 -19.46
C ALA A 397 -2.50 -6.27 -19.08
N ARG A 398 -2.92 -5.64 -17.95
CA ARG A 398 -4.35 -5.53 -17.61
C ARG A 398 -5.13 -4.79 -18.68
N THR A 399 -4.61 -3.66 -19.16
CA THR A 399 -5.27 -2.85 -20.19
C THR A 399 -5.43 -3.63 -21.49
N ILE A 400 -4.40 -4.34 -21.94
CA ILE A 400 -4.45 -5.18 -23.16
C ILE A 400 -5.51 -6.28 -23.00
N VAL A 401 -5.53 -6.98 -21.85
CA VAL A 401 -6.53 -8.04 -21.62
C VAL A 401 -7.93 -7.45 -21.54
N CYS A 402 -8.12 -6.35 -20.81
CA CYS A 402 -9.45 -5.77 -20.64
C CYS A 402 -10.01 -5.16 -21.92
N LEU A 403 -9.22 -4.41 -22.67
CA LEU A 403 -9.70 -3.76 -23.90
C LEU A 403 -9.69 -4.69 -25.11
N GLY A 404 -8.75 -5.63 -25.19
CA GLY A 404 -8.60 -6.51 -26.35
C GLY A 404 -9.45 -7.78 -26.30
N PHE A 405 -9.72 -8.32 -25.10
CA PHE A 405 -10.29 -9.66 -24.99
C PHE A 405 -11.66 -9.72 -24.29
N VAL A 406 -12.07 -8.68 -23.54
CA VAL A 406 -13.36 -8.69 -22.84
C VAL A 406 -14.53 -8.75 -23.83
N GLY A 407 -14.44 -8.08 -24.98
CA GLY A 407 -15.47 -8.15 -26.02
C GLY A 407 -15.71 -9.57 -26.58
N ALA A 408 -14.65 -10.39 -26.67
CA ALA A 408 -14.71 -11.75 -27.22
C ALA A 408 -15.01 -12.81 -26.14
N PHE A 409 -14.44 -12.68 -24.93
CA PHE A 409 -14.48 -13.70 -23.87
C PHE A 409 -15.27 -13.29 -22.63
N GLY A 410 -15.82 -12.07 -22.60
CA GLY A 410 -16.62 -11.55 -21.48
C GLY A 410 -15.88 -11.61 -20.14
N PHE A 411 -16.59 -12.02 -19.09
CA PHE A 411 -16.06 -12.10 -17.73
C PHE A 411 -14.85 -13.05 -17.58
N THR A 412 -14.70 -14.03 -18.49
CA THR A 412 -13.54 -14.91 -18.46
C THR A 412 -12.23 -14.15 -18.73
N ALA A 413 -12.24 -13.15 -19.61
CA ALA A 413 -11.09 -12.28 -19.82
C ALA A 413 -10.74 -11.48 -18.54
N ILE A 414 -11.74 -10.96 -17.84
CA ILE A 414 -11.53 -10.30 -16.54
C ILE A 414 -10.86 -11.25 -15.54
N CYS A 415 -11.27 -12.54 -15.53
CA CYS A 415 -10.66 -13.54 -14.66
C CYS A 415 -9.17 -13.76 -14.94
N PHE A 416 -8.67 -13.46 -16.14
CA PHE A 416 -7.25 -13.61 -16.50
C PHE A 416 -6.45 -12.31 -16.51
N ALA A 417 -7.10 -11.15 -16.32
CA ALA A 417 -6.43 -9.85 -16.38
C ALA A 417 -5.32 -9.69 -15.32
N ASP A 418 -5.58 -10.12 -14.09
CA ASP A 418 -4.60 -10.07 -13.01
C ASP A 418 -3.42 -11.04 -13.24
N GLN A 419 -3.69 -12.25 -13.70
CA GLN A 419 -2.65 -13.25 -13.94
C GLN A 419 -1.71 -12.82 -15.07
N ALA A 420 -2.26 -12.29 -16.17
CA ALA A 420 -1.48 -11.72 -17.24
C ALA A 420 -0.59 -10.57 -16.75
N ALA A 421 -1.14 -9.69 -15.89
CA ALA A 421 -0.41 -8.60 -15.28
C ALA A 421 0.73 -9.10 -14.39
N TRP A 422 0.46 -10.08 -13.53
CA TRP A 422 1.49 -10.64 -12.65
C TRP A 422 2.57 -11.38 -13.40
N LEU A 423 2.21 -12.11 -14.46
CA LEU A 423 3.18 -12.78 -15.33
C LEU A 423 4.11 -11.76 -16.00
N ALA A 424 3.53 -10.73 -16.65
CA ALA A 424 4.30 -9.67 -17.30
C ALA A 424 5.23 -8.94 -16.32
N ALA A 425 4.72 -8.60 -15.13
CA ALA A 425 5.50 -7.94 -14.10
C ALA A 425 6.59 -8.85 -13.52
N CYS A 426 6.33 -10.14 -13.30
CA CYS A 426 7.33 -11.10 -12.83
C CYS A 426 8.45 -11.31 -13.84
N CYS A 427 8.12 -11.42 -15.15
CA CYS A 427 9.11 -11.53 -16.22
C CYS A 427 10.07 -10.33 -16.25
N TYR A 428 9.62 -9.15 -15.85
CA TYR A 428 10.46 -7.96 -15.74
C TYR A 428 11.19 -7.87 -14.40
N ILE A 429 10.45 -7.98 -13.27
CA ILE A 429 11.00 -7.63 -11.96
C ILE A 429 11.95 -8.70 -11.39
N ALA A 430 11.72 -9.99 -11.66
CA ALA A 430 12.57 -11.05 -11.13
C ALA A 430 14.01 -10.94 -11.65
N PRO A 431 14.29 -10.88 -12.99
CA PRO A 431 15.64 -10.67 -13.48
C PRO A 431 16.21 -9.30 -13.08
N THR A 432 15.39 -8.25 -13.03
CA THR A 432 15.80 -6.92 -12.57
C THR A 432 16.26 -6.95 -11.10
N CYS A 433 15.52 -7.62 -10.23
CA CYS A 433 15.88 -7.78 -8.82
C CYS A 433 17.20 -8.53 -8.66
N LEU A 434 17.37 -9.66 -9.37
CA LEU A 434 18.63 -10.44 -9.34
C LEU A 434 19.82 -9.58 -9.82
N TYR A 435 19.64 -8.80 -10.88
CA TYR A 435 20.66 -7.86 -11.35
C TYR A 435 20.98 -6.80 -10.27
N CYS A 436 19.98 -6.19 -9.64
CA CYS A 436 20.18 -5.18 -8.60
C CYS A 436 20.89 -5.76 -7.36
N VAL A 437 20.52 -6.97 -6.94
CA VAL A 437 21.21 -7.69 -5.86
C VAL A 437 22.67 -7.94 -6.22
N LYS A 438 22.94 -8.49 -7.42
CA LYS A 438 24.33 -8.74 -7.88
C LYS A 438 25.15 -7.46 -7.95
N LYS A 439 24.57 -6.36 -8.45
CA LYS A 439 25.22 -5.05 -8.51
C LYS A 439 25.53 -4.51 -7.11
N SER A 440 24.56 -4.57 -6.19
CA SER A 440 24.74 -4.10 -4.81
C SER A 440 25.79 -4.89 -4.05
N THR A 441 25.80 -6.21 -4.22
CA THR A 441 26.79 -7.09 -3.55
C THR A 441 28.19 -6.92 -4.12
N LYS A 442 28.33 -6.66 -5.42
CA LYS A 442 29.61 -6.29 -6.02
C LYS A 442 30.16 -4.98 -5.44
N MET A 443 29.31 -3.94 -5.34
CA MET A 443 29.71 -2.67 -4.71
C MET A 443 30.17 -2.82 -3.25
N ILE A 444 29.59 -3.76 -2.51
CA ILE A 444 30.02 -4.06 -1.14
C ILE A 444 31.42 -4.70 -1.17
N ALA A 445 31.66 -5.68 -2.05
CA ALA A 445 32.95 -6.34 -2.19
C ALA A 445 34.05 -5.36 -2.58
N ASP A 446 33.80 -4.48 -3.55
CA ASP A 446 34.76 -3.46 -4.03
C ASP A 446 35.11 -2.43 -2.94
N ARG A 447 34.19 -2.15 -1.99
CA ARG A 447 34.46 -1.29 -0.82
C ARG A 447 35.24 -1.97 0.29
N GLY A 448 35.10 -3.28 0.42
CA GLY A 448 35.86 -4.06 1.40
C GLY A 448 37.31 -4.38 0.97
N ALA A 449 37.59 -4.22 -0.33
CA ALA A 449 38.91 -4.40 -0.92
C ALA A 449 39.77 -3.10 -0.93
N LYS A 450 39.16 -1.94 -0.62
CA LYS A 450 39.83 -0.67 -0.38
C LYS A 450 39.93 -0.35 1.11
#